data_81c61b642ac77df1611bd01a6642993e
#
_entry.id   81c61b642ac77df1611bd01a6642993e
#
_cell.length_a   1.000
_cell.length_b   1.000
_cell.length_c   1.000
_cell.angle_alpha   90.00
_cell.angle_beta   90.00
_cell.angle_gamma   90.00
#
_symmetry.space_group_name_H-M   'P 1'
#
loop_
_entity.id
_entity.type
_entity.pdbx_description
1 polymer ?
#
loop_
_entity_poly.entity_id
_entity_poly.type
_entity_poly.pdbx_seq_one_letter_code
_entity_poly.pdbx_strand_id
1 'polypeptide(L)'
;MNDPQLESMLLEEDQGWRRLHVVLRSIPTHRLDEPTVTPEGWSPKDVMFHIGAWLAEAARQLDRRREGTYRQQEDTVEELNRAWFALSRTLDVPTARAELESARVIARDALGALPTLSTDARGWFEESAWLHYAEHVVDLERWLSA
;
A
#
# COMPACT_ATOMS: atom_id res chain seq x y z
N MET A 1 -15.24 14.82 7.75
CA MET A 1 -14.38 15.94 8.24
C MET A 1 -14.05 16.86 7.08
N ASN A 2 -14.27 18.16 7.25
CA ASN A 2 -13.98 19.15 6.22
C ASN A 2 -12.67 19.87 6.59
N ASP A 3 -11.56 19.22 6.31
CA ASP A 3 -10.22 19.62 6.73
C ASP A 3 -9.32 19.80 5.49
N PRO A 4 -8.71 21.00 5.31
CA PRO A 4 -7.80 21.21 4.19
C PRO A 4 -6.61 20.25 4.16
N GLN A 5 -6.13 19.79 5.32
CA GLN A 5 -5.06 18.79 5.38
C GLN A 5 -5.53 17.45 4.83
N LEU A 6 -6.75 17.04 5.15
CA LEU A 6 -7.33 15.82 4.62
C LEU A 6 -7.40 15.88 3.10
N GLU A 7 -7.91 16.98 2.56
CA GLU A 7 -8.02 17.17 1.12
C GLU A 7 -6.65 17.09 0.44
N SER A 8 -5.65 17.73 1.05
CA SER A 8 -4.27 17.72 0.55
C SER A 8 -3.69 16.30 0.55
N MET A 9 -3.90 15.55 1.62
CA MET A 9 -3.41 14.18 1.74
C MET A 9 -4.07 13.26 0.71
N LEU A 10 -5.38 13.39 0.52
CA LEU A 10 -6.10 12.59 -0.47
C LEU A 10 -5.65 12.93 -1.90
N LEU A 11 -5.33 14.18 -2.16
CA LEU A 11 -4.79 14.59 -3.47
C LEU A 11 -3.40 14.01 -3.72
N GLU A 12 -2.53 14.06 -2.72
CA GLU A 12 -1.19 13.45 -2.81
C GLU A 12 -1.31 11.95 -3.09
N GLU A 13 -2.24 11.29 -2.41
CA GLU A 13 -2.46 9.87 -2.62
C GLU A 13 -2.97 9.59 -4.05
N ASP A 14 -3.91 10.39 -4.56
CA ASP A 14 -4.39 10.25 -5.93
C ASP A 14 -3.27 10.37 -6.95
N GLN A 15 -2.37 11.34 -6.78
CA GLN A 15 -1.25 11.56 -7.68
C GLN A 15 -0.27 10.38 -7.62
N GLY A 16 0.05 9.92 -6.42
CA GLY A 16 0.92 8.76 -6.24
C GLY A 16 0.34 7.48 -6.82
N TRP A 17 -0.96 7.27 -6.63
CA TRP A 17 -1.69 6.12 -7.18
C TRP A 17 -1.64 6.10 -8.72
N ARG A 18 -1.86 7.25 -9.34
CA ARG A 18 -1.79 7.36 -10.80
C ARG A 18 -0.41 7.04 -11.32
N ARG A 19 0.63 7.56 -10.65
CA ARG A 19 2.03 7.27 -11.03
C ARG A 19 2.34 5.77 -10.90
N LEU A 20 1.91 5.15 -9.82
CA LEU A 20 2.06 3.71 -9.62
C LEU A 20 1.40 2.93 -10.77
N HIS A 21 0.19 3.33 -11.15
CA HIS A 21 -0.57 2.62 -12.19
C HIS A 21 -0.01 2.84 -13.59
N VAL A 22 0.62 4.00 -13.87
CA VAL A 22 1.34 4.19 -15.12
C VAL A 22 2.42 3.13 -15.26
N VAL A 23 3.19 2.89 -14.20
CA VAL A 23 4.24 1.87 -14.22
C VAL A 23 3.65 0.47 -14.30
N LEU A 24 2.66 0.16 -13.47
CA LEU A 24 2.04 -1.18 -13.47
C LEU A 24 1.44 -1.54 -14.82
N ARG A 25 0.79 -0.59 -15.50
CA ARG A 25 0.21 -0.83 -16.82
C ARG A 25 1.26 -1.02 -17.91
N SER A 26 2.48 -0.54 -17.71
CA SER A 26 3.56 -0.71 -18.68
C SER A 26 4.19 -2.09 -18.60
N ILE A 27 3.90 -2.88 -17.57
CA ILE A 27 4.46 -4.21 -17.40
C ILE A 27 3.69 -5.20 -18.27
N PRO A 28 4.38 -5.94 -19.17
CA PRO A 28 3.73 -6.98 -19.97
C PRO A 28 3.06 -8.01 -19.06
N THR A 29 1.86 -8.45 -19.44
CA THR A 29 1.07 -9.38 -18.61
C THR A 29 1.85 -10.64 -18.24
N HIS A 30 2.63 -11.17 -19.17
CA HIS A 30 3.41 -12.40 -18.94
C HIS A 30 4.56 -12.22 -17.94
N ARG A 31 4.90 -10.96 -17.59
CA ARG A 31 5.96 -10.66 -16.62
C ARG A 31 5.43 -10.32 -15.21
N LEU A 32 4.12 -10.25 -15.04
CA LEU A 32 3.54 -9.83 -13.75
C LEU A 32 3.82 -10.82 -12.60
N ASP A 33 4.19 -12.05 -12.92
CA ASP A 33 4.52 -13.08 -11.92
C ASP A 33 6.01 -13.45 -11.93
N GLU A 34 6.85 -12.66 -12.60
CA GLU A 34 8.27 -12.89 -12.72
C GLU A 34 8.98 -12.47 -11.42
N PRO A 35 9.68 -13.40 -10.72
CA PRO A 35 10.19 -13.16 -9.36
C PRO A 35 11.56 -12.48 -9.34
N THR A 36 11.73 -11.39 -10.09
CA THR A 36 13.03 -10.74 -10.25
C THR A 36 13.04 -9.23 -9.96
N VAL A 37 11.94 -8.67 -9.43
CA VAL A 37 11.87 -7.23 -9.13
C VAL A 37 12.82 -6.86 -7.99
N THR A 38 12.86 -7.69 -6.94
CA THR A 38 13.71 -7.45 -5.77
C THR A 38 14.68 -8.61 -5.56
N PRO A 39 15.78 -8.41 -4.80
CA PRO A 39 16.70 -9.49 -4.48
C PRO A 39 16.04 -10.64 -3.72
N GLU A 40 14.96 -10.38 -2.98
CA GLU A 40 14.21 -11.39 -2.23
C GLU A 40 13.36 -12.27 -3.13
N GLY A 41 13.26 -11.95 -4.42
CA GLY A 41 12.49 -12.74 -5.37
C GLY A 41 11.03 -12.32 -5.50
N TRP A 42 10.72 -11.07 -5.30
CA TRP A 42 9.36 -10.55 -5.49
C TRP A 42 9.06 -10.33 -6.96
N SER A 43 7.84 -10.69 -7.36
CA SER A 43 7.27 -10.36 -8.66
C SER A 43 6.52 -9.03 -8.57
N PRO A 44 6.14 -8.43 -9.72
CA PRO A 44 5.22 -7.28 -9.69
C PRO A 44 3.93 -7.58 -8.93
N LYS A 45 3.40 -8.80 -9.04
CA LYS A 45 2.23 -9.24 -8.27
C LYS A 45 2.49 -9.15 -6.77
N ASP A 46 3.66 -9.61 -6.33
CA ASP A 46 4.04 -9.54 -4.92
C ASP A 46 4.15 -8.10 -4.43
N VAL A 47 4.67 -7.20 -5.27
CA VAL A 47 4.75 -5.77 -4.96
C VAL A 47 3.33 -5.19 -4.78
N MET A 48 2.42 -5.50 -5.69
CA MET A 48 1.02 -5.05 -5.59
C MET A 48 0.38 -5.52 -4.29
N PHE A 49 0.53 -6.80 -3.96
CA PHE A 49 -0.03 -7.36 -2.74
C PHE A 49 0.59 -6.73 -1.50
N HIS A 50 1.89 -6.51 -1.50
CA HIS A 50 2.63 -5.89 -0.40
C HIS A 50 2.12 -4.47 -0.12
N ILE A 51 1.95 -3.66 -1.17
CA ILE A 51 1.40 -2.30 -1.02
C ILE A 51 -0.03 -2.37 -0.46
N GLY A 52 -0.86 -3.26 -1.00
CA GLY A 52 -2.23 -3.45 -0.54
C GLY A 52 -2.29 -3.88 0.93
N ALA A 53 -1.41 -4.78 1.35
CA ALA A 53 -1.36 -5.25 2.72
C ALA A 53 -1.02 -4.11 3.71
N TRP A 54 -0.08 -3.23 3.35
CA TRP A 54 0.24 -2.08 4.19
C TRP A 54 -0.88 -1.04 4.22
N LEU A 55 -1.59 -0.84 3.10
CA LEU A 55 -2.78 0.02 3.08
C LEU A 55 -3.87 -0.52 4.00
N ALA A 56 -4.11 -1.82 3.97
CA ALA A 56 -5.08 -2.47 4.83
C ALA A 56 -4.67 -2.36 6.31
N GLU A 57 -3.37 -2.50 6.60
CA GLU A 57 -2.86 -2.33 7.96
C GLU A 57 -3.01 -0.90 8.43
N ALA A 58 -2.73 0.08 7.56
CA ALA A 58 -2.95 1.48 7.87
C ALA A 58 -4.43 1.74 8.21
N ALA A 59 -5.35 1.21 7.42
CA ALA A 59 -6.79 1.34 7.69
C ALA A 59 -7.14 0.79 9.07
N ARG A 60 -6.62 -0.37 9.41
CA ARG A 60 -6.83 -1.01 10.70
C ARG A 60 -6.32 -0.16 11.86
N GLN A 61 -5.12 0.41 11.70
CA GLN A 61 -4.52 1.29 12.70
C GLN A 61 -5.34 2.58 12.88
N LEU A 62 -5.83 3.15 11.79
CA LEU A 62 -6.67 4.35 11.84
C LEU A 62 -8.02 4.06 12.49
N ASP A 63 -8.65 2.94 12.15
CA ASP A 63 -9.92 2.53 12.75
C ASP A 63 -9.80 2.31 14.25
N ARG A 64 -8.72 1.70 14.71
CA ARG A 64 -8.48 1.50 16.15
C ARG A 64 -8.34 2.83 16.88
N ARG A 65 -7.72 3.83 16.25
CA ARG A 65 -7.60 5.17 16.85
C ARG A 65 -8.95 5.86 16.92
N ARG A 66 -9.75 5.73 15.88
CA ARG A 66 -11.12 6.29 15.86
C ARG A 66 -11.98 5.65 16.95
N GLU A 67 -11.83 4.35 17.14
CA GLU A 67 -12.63 3.58 18.11
C GLU A 67 -12.08 3.60 19.53
N GLY A 68 -10.87 4.13 19.74
CA GLY A 68 -10.22 4.13 21.04
C GLY A 68 -9.71 2.76 21.48
N THR A 69 -9.50 1.84 20.53
CA THR A 69 -9.03 0.48 20.80
C THR A 69 -7.59 0.25 20.38
N TYR A 70 -6.83 1.34 20.19
CA TYR A 70 -5.44 1.25 19.76
C TYR A 70 -4.60 0.43 20.73
N ARG A 71 -3.76 -0.42 20.17
CA ARG A 71 -2.71 -1.16 20.88
C ARG A 71 -1.42 -1.04 20.09
N GLN A 72 -0.30 -1.09 20.80
CA GLN A 72 0.98 -1.13 20.14
C GLN A 72 1.08 -2.40 19.28
N GLN A 73 1.67 -2.27 18.08
CA GLN A 73 1.87 -3.37 17.16
C GLN A 73 2.82 -4.40 17.80
N GLU A 74 2.41 -5.66 17.86
CA GLU A 74 3.20 -6.76 18.42
C GLU A 74 4.16 -7.34 17.40
N ASP A 75 3.71 -7.45 16.13
CA ASP A 75 4.54 -8.00 15.06
C ASP A 75 5.47 -6.92 14.51
N THR A 76 6.69 -7.33 14.16
CA THR A 76 7.63 -6.42 13.50
C THR A 76 7.27 -6.25 12.03
N VAL A 77 7.82 -5.20 11.41
CA VAL A 77 7.68 -4.97 9.98
C VAL A 77 8.15 -6.19 9.19
N GLU A 78 9.29 -6.78 9.58
CA GLU A 78 9.85 -7.95 8.92
C GLU A 78 8.95 -9.18 9.03
N GLU A 79 8.34 -9.38 10.20
CA GLU A 79 7.40 -10.50 10.41
C GLU A 79 6.16 -10.35 9.54
N LEU A 80 5.58 -9.14 9.49
CA LEU A 80 4.43 -8.86 8.65
C LEU A 80 4.75 -9.03 7.17
N ASN A 81 5.87 -8.46 6.71
CA ASN A 81 6.29 -8.58 5.32
C ASN A 81 6.50 -10.03 4.92
N ARG A 82 7.10 -10.84 5.79
CA ARG A 82 7.32 -12.26 5.52
C ARG A 82 6.02 -13.02 5.40
N ALA A 83 5.08 -12.79 6.31
CA ALA A 83 3.77 -13.44 6.28
C ALA A 83 2.99 -13.06 5.03
N TRP A 84 2.99 -11.78 4.67
CA TRP A 84 2.28 -11.31 3.48
C TRP A 84 2.91 -11.81 2.20
N PHE A 85 4.24 -11.88 2.14
CA PHE A 85 4.93 -12.44 0.97
C PHE A 85 4.54 -13.91 0.77
N ALA A 86 4.54 -14.70 1.85
CA ALA A 86 4.12 -16.09 1.80
C ALA A 86 2.69 -16.23 1.28
N LEU A 87 1.78 -15.37 1.75
CA LEU A 87 0.39 -15.35 1.29
C LEU A 87 0.30 -14.95 -0.19
N SER A 88 1.04 -13.93 -0.60
CA SER A 88 1.06 -13.45 -1.99
C SER A 88 1.44 -14.56 -2.96
N ARG A 89 2.35 -15.43 -2.57
CA ARG A 89 2.80 -16.54 -3.42
C ARG A 89 1.67 -17.53 -3.75
N THR A 90 0.60 -17.54 -2.96
CA THR A 90 -0.55 -18.41 -3.19
C THR A 90 -1.65 -17.76 -4.03
N LEU A 91 -1.52 -16.47 -4.35
CA LEU A 91 -2.55 -15.70 -5.04
C LEU A 91 -2.19 -15.50 -6.52
N ASP A 92 -3.21 -15.33 -7.34
CA ASP A 92 -3.00 -14.96 -8.74
C ASP A 92 -2.96 -13.42 -8.91
N VAL A 93 -2.58 -12.96 -10.10
CA VAL A 93 -2.46 -11.54 -10.40
C VAL A 93 -3.78 -10.79 -10.24
N PRO A 94 -4.93 -11.28 -10.79
CA PRO A 94 -6.19 -10.58 -10.60
C PRO A 94 -6.58 -10.40 -9.13
N THR A 95 -6.32 -11.40 -8.29
CA THR A 95 -6.61 -11.33 -6.85
C THR A 95 -5.72 -10.31 -6.16
N ALA A 96 -4.42 -10.32 -6.44
CA ALA A 96 -3.50 -9.34 -5.86
C ALA A 96 -3.87 -7.92 -6.26
N ARG A 97 -4.28 -7.72 -7.51
CA ARG A 97 -4.73 -6.41 -8.00
C ARG A 97 -6.01 -5.95 -7.31
N ALA A 98 -6.98 -6.86 -7.16
CA ALA A 98 -8.24 -6.55 -6.47
C ALA A 98 -7.99 -6.19 -5.00
N GLU A 99 -7.09 -6.90 -4.34
CA GLU A 99 -6.71 -6.60 -2.95
C GLU A 99 -6.09 -5.21 -2.83
N LEU A 100 -5.22 -4.84 -3.76
CA LEU A 100 -4.61 -3.51 -3.78
C LEU A 100 -5.67 -2.42 -3.94
N GLU A 101 -6.58 -2.58 -4.89
CA GLU A 101 -7.64 -1.60 -5.16
C GLU A 101 -8.61 -1.46 -3.98
N SER A 102 -9.01 -2.59 -3.38
CA SER A 102 -9.89 -2.58 -2.20
C SER A 102 -9.23 -1.93 -1.00
N ALA A 103 -7.97 -2.27 -0.76
CA ALA A 103 -7.22 -1.72 0.38
C ALA A 103 -7.07 -0.20 0.26
N ARG A 104 -6.88 0.32 -0.95
CA ARG A 104 -6.83 1.76 -1.18
C ARG A 104 -8.11 2.45 -0.75
N VAL A 105 -9.25 1.92 -1.17
CA VAL A 105 -10.56 2.50 -0.82
C VAL A 105 -10.75 2.49 0.68
N ILE A 106 -10.46 1.36 1.32
CA ILE A 106 -10.61 1.19 2.77
C ILE A 106 -9.71 2.17 3.53
N ALA A 107 -8.47 2.34 3.10
CA ALA A 107 -7.53 3.25 3.76
C ALA A 107 -7.97 4.71 3.63
N ARG A 108 -8.43 5.13 2.45
CA ARG A 108 -8.95 6.49 2.24
C ARG A 108 -10.18 6.75 3.10
N ASP A 109 -11.09 5.78 3.16
CA ASP A 109 -12.30 5.89 3.99
C ASP A 109 -11.95 5.96 5.47
N ALA A 110 -11.01 5.16 5.94
CA ALA A 110 -10.58 5.17 7.33
C ALA A 110 -9.96 6.51 7.72
N LEU A 111 -9.16 7.10 6.83
CA LEU A 111 -8.57 8.42 7.05
C LEU A 111 -9.67 9.49 7.16
N GLY A 112 -10.62 9.48 6.23
CA GLY A 112 -11.73 10.44 6.20
C GLY A 112 -12.70 10.32 7.37
N ALA A 113 -12.76 9.16 8.01
CA ALA A 113 -13.65 8.91 9.16
C ALA A 113 -13.08 9.42 10.49
N LEU A 114 -11.80 9.81 10.53
CA LEU A 114 -11.20 10.30 11.77
C LEU A 114 -11.77 11.68 12.14
N PRO A 115 -12.10 11.91 13.43
CA PRO A 115 -12.55 13.23 13.86
C PRO A 115 -11.45 14.29 13.81
N THR A 116 -10.20 13.89 13.99
CA THR A 116 -9.03 14.77 13.88
C THR A 116 -7.86 14.02 13.24
N LEU A 117 -6.97 14.78 12.59
CA LEU A 117 -5.76 14.22 11.99
C LEU A 117 -4.57 14.44 12.93
N SER A 118 -4.24 13.44 13.74
CA SER A 118 -3.05 13.47 14.56
C SER A 118 -1.80 13.26 13.69
N THR A 119 -0.63 13.64 14.21
CA THR A 119 0.65 13.39 13.53
C THR A 119 0.83 11.90 13.27
N ASP A 120 0.47 11.07 14.25
CA ASP A 120 0.59 9.62 14.14
C ASP A 120 -0.34 9.05 13.05
N ALA A 121 -1.59 9.49 12.99
CA ALA A 121 -2.53 9.06 11.96
C ALA A 121 -2.06 9.45 10.56
N ARG A 122 -1.57 10.70 10.42
CA ARG A 122 -1.01 11.16 9.14
C ARG A 122 0.17 10.29 8.72
N GLY A 123 1.07 9.99 9.67
CA GLY A 123 2.24 9.15 9.38
C GLY A 123 1.85 7.77 8.88
N TRP A 124 0.89 7.12 9.50
CA TRP A 124 0.41 5.81 9.05
C TRP A 124 -0.08 5.85 7.61
N PHE A 125 -0.87 6.87 7.26
CA PHE A 125 -1.40 6.97 5.91
C PHE A 125 -0.31 7.35 4.89
N GLU A 126 0.49 8.37 5.19
CA GLU A 126 1.55 8.83 4.28
C GLU A 126 2.54 7.71 3.94
N GLU A 127 3.04 7.04 4.97
CA GLU A 127 4.06 5.99 4.82
C GLU A 127 3.52 4.74 4.15
N SER A 128 2.23 4.46 4.28
CA SER A 128 1.60 3.29 3.66
C SER A 128 1.07 3.59 2.26
N ALA A 129 0.80 4.85 1.94
CA ALA A 129 0.23 5.27 0.67
C ALA A 129 1.30 5.88 -0.26
N TRP A 130 1.25 7.18 -0.50
CA TRP A 130 2.04 7.75 -1.60
C TRP A 130 3.55 7.65 -1.42
N LEU A 131 4.07 7.71 -0.19
CA LEU A 131 5.51 7.51 0.04
C LEU A 131 5.91 6.07 -0.28
N HIS A 132 5.07 5.11 0.07
CA HIS A 132 5.28 3.70 -0.21
C HIS A 132 5.17 3.42 -1.72
N TYR A 133 4.15 3.99 -2.37
CA TYR A 133 4.02 3.86 -3.83
C TYR A 133 5.28 4.36 -4.53
N ALA A 134 5.78 5.54 -4.13
CA ALA A 134 6.96 6.13 -4.75
C ALA A 134 8.20 5.24 -4.61
N GLU A 135 8.37 4.61 -3.45
CA GLU A 135 9.46 3.67 -3.20
C GLU A 135 9.42 2.50 -4.18
N HIS A 136 8.26 1.89 -4.35
CA HIS A 136 8.12 0.73 -5.23
C HIS A 136 8.06 1.09 -6.71
N VAL A 137 7.64 2.29 -7.05
CA VAL A 137 7.77 2.80 -8.43
C VAL A 137 9.24 2.79 -8.85
N VAL A 138 10.14 3.23 -7.98
CA VAL A 138 11.59 3.20 -8.25
C VAL A 138 12.06 1.77 -8.51
N ASP A 139 11.63 0.82 -7.69
CA ASP A 139 12.01 -0.59 -7.85
C ASP A 139 11.52 -1.15 -9.20
N LEU A 140 10.27 -0.88 -9.54
CA LEU A 140 9.66 -1.37 -10.77
C LEU A 140 10.29 -0.74 -12.01
N GLU A 141 10.55 0.57 -11.98
CA GLU A 141 11.19 1.27 -13.09
C GLU A 141 12.61 0.76 -13.33
N ARG A 142 13.36 0.54 -12.25
CA ARG A 142 14.71 -0.02 -12.35
C ARG A 142 14.66 -1.42 -12.97
N TRP A 143 13.73 -2.23 -12.52
CA TRP A 143 13.56 -3.59 -13.03
C TRP A 143 13.18 -3.60 -14.53
N LEU A 144 12.27 -2.70 -14.94
CA LEU A 144 11.84 -2.61 -16.33
C LEU A 144 12.95 -2.15 -17.27
N SER A 145 13.90 -1.38 -16.78
CA SER A 145 15.00 -0.85 -17.58
C SER A 145 16.26 -1.72 -17.57
N ALA A 146 16.24 -2.80 -16.82
CA ALA A 146 17.37 -3.72 -16.72
C ALA A 146 17.48 -4.67 -17.94
#